data_a5cc379ad8a2ae0a30733434345fe9ef
#
_entry.id   a5cc379ad8a2ae0a30733434345fe9ef
#
_cell.length_a   1.000
_cell.length_b   1.000
_cell.length_c   1.000
_cell.angle_alpha   90.00
_cell.angle_beta   90.00
_cell.angle_gamma   90.00
#
_symmetry.space_group_name_H-M   'P 1'
#
loop_
_entity.id
_entity.type
_entity.pdbx_description
1 polymer ?
#
loop_
_entity_poly.entity_id
_entity_poly.type
_entity_poly.pdbx_seq_one_letter_code
_entity_poly.pdbx_strand_id
1 'polypeptide(L)'
;MRVTGVGHAGLFIETHAGSVLCDPWVNPAFFGSWFPFPDNSDLDWDNLGQADYLYVSHLHRDHFDAELLSRHVRKNATVLLPEYPTDELERELAALGFTKFLRTESGVPVERDGLRIMITSLTGPSDGPIGDSALSLDDGRTVALNQNDAHPLDIEALREFGDVHAYFTQFSGAIWWPMVYDLPEGAKREFARRKRAGQSDRALRYIDAVGAAHVFPNAGPPCFLDEELFHLNGQGVDGESIFTDQVEFLAELRAARPAVSAHLLLPGTVAEFDGPHCTVTHQRHTDAEIRHIFEEKTAYLRELQARKQPELARERCSRAPVPSDLLDQLKAWWEPLLKRAGNICEGVGGPVRLDAGELSVVVDFPAREVRRYAGESCRYR
;
A
#
# COMPACT_ATOMS: atom_id res chain seq x y z
N MET A 1 -11.40 17.95 13.70
CA MET A 1 -11.06 17.09 12.54
C MET A 1 -11.87 15.81 12.61
N ARG A 2 -12.37 15.32 11.48
CA ARG A 2 -13.07 14.04 11.39
C ARG A 2 -12.39 13.19 10.31
N VAL A 3 -12.05 11.95 10.62
CA VAL A 3 -11.36 11.04 9.70
C VAL A 3 -12.22 9.80 9.50
N THR A 4 -12.53 9.51 8.24
CA THR A 4 -13.21 8.28 7.84
C THR A 4 -12.23 7.37 7.14
N GLY A 5 -12.07 6.13 7.62
CA GLY A 5 -11.31 5.11 6.90
C GLY A 5 -12.04 4.70 5.63
N VAL A 6 -11.35 4.67 4.50
CA VAL A 6 -11.95 4.23 3.22
C VAL A 6 -11.35 2.92 2.70
N GLY A 7 -10.46 2.31 3.50
CA GLY A 7 -9.85 1.02 3.24
C GLY A 7 -8.38 1.12 2.83
N HIS A 8 -7.59 0.11 3.15
CA HIS A 8 -6.15 0.05 2.94
C HIS A 8 -5.44 1.31 3.50
N ALA A 9 -4.76 2.09 2.66
CA ALA A 9 -4.15 3.38 3.01
C ALA A 9 -5.14 4.56 2.94
N GLY A 10 -6.33 4.33 2.43
CA GLY A 10 -7.30 5.36 2.11
C GLY A 10 -7.94 6.01 3.33
N LEU A 11 -7.93 7.34 3.35
CA LEU A 11 -8.57 8.18 4.36
C LEU A 11 -9.40 9.28 3.71
N PHE A 12 -10.54 9.60 4.32
CA PHE A 12 -11.29 10.82 4.01
C PHE A 12 -11.26 11.71 5.26
N ILE A 13 -10.55 12.82 5.17
CA ILE A 13 -10.28 13.73 6.29
C ILE A 13 -11.08 15.01 6.09
N GLU A 14 -11.97 15.31 7.02
CA GLU A 14 -12.80 16.51 7.04
C GLU A 14 -12.29 17.47 8.11
N THR A 15 -12.07 18.73 7.72
CA THR A 15 -11.65 19.83 8.58
C THR A 15 -12.54 21.04 8.36
N HIS A 16 -12.42 22.07 9.18
CA HIS A 16 -13.11 23.33 8.94
C HIS A 16 -12.61 24.09 7.68
N ALA A 17 -11.42 23.70 7.18
CA ALA A 17 -10.76 24.31 6.03
C ALA A 17 -10.96 23.52 4.73
N GLY A 18 -11.78 22.50 4.75
CA GLY A 18 -12.05 21.63 3.61
C GLY A 18 -11.77 20.16 3.90
N SER A 19 -11.95 19.33 2.88
CA SER A 19 -11.82 17.88 2.95
C SER A 19 -10.68 17.36 2.08
N VAL A 20 -9.99 16.32 2.55
CA VAL A 20 -8.88 15.66 1.85
C VAL A 20 -9.21 14.18 1.66
N LEU A 21 -9.18 13.70 0.42
CA LEU A 21 -9.24 12.27 0.09
C LEU A 21 -7.81 11.77 -0.15
N CYS A 22 -7.39 10.79 0.64
CA CYS A 22 -6.05 10.21 0.57
C CYS A 22 -6.12 8.79 -0.02
N ASP A 23 -5.23 8.47 -0.96
CA ASP A 23 -4.96 7.13 -1.51
C ASP A 23 -6.24 6.28 -1.73
N PRO A 24 -7.25 6.77 -2.48
CA PRO A 24 -8.50 6.03 -2.68
C PRO A 24 -8.27 4.83 -3.60
N TRP A 25 -8.59 3.63 -3.10
CA TRP A 25 -8.42 2.37 -3.83
C TRP A 25 -9.61 1.43 -3.61
N VAL A 26 -10.18 0.90 -4.69
CA VAL A 26 -11.31 -0.06 -4.68
C VAL A 26 -11.19 -1.14 -5.74
N ASN A 27 -10.58 -0.85 -6.90
CA ASN A 27 -10.45 -1.80 -7.99
C ASN A 27 -9.28 -2.76 -7.78
N PRO A 28 -9.32 -3.98 -8.37
CA PRO A 28 -8.21 -4.91 -8.24
C PRO A 28 -6.87 -4.31 -8.67
N ALA A 29 -5.84 -4.51 -7.85
CA ALA A 29 -4.49 -4.05 -8.13
C ALA A 29 -3.56 -5.21 -8.52
N PHE A 30 -2.38 -4.88 -9.09
CA PHE A 30 -1.32 -5.84 -9.42
C PHE A 30 -1.84 -7.06 -10.19
N PHE A 31 -2.43 -6.80 -11.38
CA PHE A 31 -2.98 -7.83 -12.27
C PHE A 31 -4.14 -8.64 -11.66
N GLY A 32 -4.94 -8.02 -10.79
CA GLY A 32 -6.06 -8.66 -10.12
C GLY A 32 -5.66 -9.61 -9.00
N SER A 33 -4.43 -9.50 -8.50
CA SER A 33 -3.97 -10.32 -7.37
C SER A 33 -4.34 -9.73 -6.01
N TRP A 34 -4.44 -8.40 -5.90
CA TRP A 34 -4.75 -7.69 -4.66
C TRP A 34 -6.13 -7.06 -4.69
N PHE A 35 -6.84 -7.21 -3.58
CA PHE A 35 -8.13 -6.55 -3.32
C PHE A 35 -8.08 -5.85 -1.96
N PRO A 36 -8.86 -4.76 -1.76
CA PRO A 36 -9.00 -4.14 -0.44
C PRO A 36 -9.50 -5.14 0.61
N PHE A 37 -8.94 -5.07 1.82
CA PHE A 37 -9.40 -5.85 2.95
C PHE A 37 -9.55 -4.95 4.20
N PRO A 38 -10.74 -4.94 4.83
CA PRO A 38 -12.02 -5.49 4.33
C PRO A 38 -12.52 -4.83 3.03
N ASP A 39 -13.54 -5.44 2.40
CA ASP A 39 -14.18 -4.89 1.19
C ASP A 39 -14.71 -3.48 1.43
N ASN A 40 -14.42 -2.58 0.52
CA ASN A 40 -14.83 -1.17 0.58
C ASN A 40 -15.64 -0.74 -0.65
N SER A 41 -16.05 -1.70 -1.48
CA SER A 41 -16.71 -1.40 -2.75
C SER A 41 -18.10 -0.79 -2.62
N ASP A 42 -18.71 -0.89 -1.44
CA ASP A 42 -20.02 -0.34 -1.11
C ASP A 42 -20.00 1.05 -0.44
N LEU A 43 -18.81 1.67 -0.33
CA LEU A 43 -18.70 3.07 0.08
C LEU A 43 -19.30 4.01 -0.98
N ASP A 44 -19.82 5.14 -0.55
CA ASP A 44 -20.30 6.20 -1.43
C ASP A 44 -19.13 6.97 -2.05
N TRP A 45 -18.48 6.35 -3.05
CA TRP A 45 -17.31 6.91 -3.73
C TRP A 45 -17.64 8.22 -4.46
N ASP A 46 -18.89 8.42 -4.92
CA ASP A 46 -19.30 9.67 -5.54
C ASP A 46 -19.30 10.84 -4.55
N ASN A 47 -19.73 10.60 -3.31
CA ASN A 47 -19.68 11.59 -2.24
C ASN A 47 -18.24 11.81 -1.75
N LEU A 48 -17.49 10.75 -1.49
CA LEU A 48 -16.07 10.83 -1.08
C LEU A 48 -15.23 11.56 -2.11
N GLY A 49 -15.51 11.35 -3.39
CA GLY A 49 -14.84 12.00 -4.52
C GLY A 49 -15.13 13.51 -4.65
N GLN A 50 -16.05 14.09 -3.86
CA GLN A 50 -16.27 15.54 -3.79
C GLN A 50 -15.27 16.26 -2.88
N ALA A 51 -14.23 15.60 -2.40
CA ALA A 51 -13.17 16.20 -1.60
C ALA A 51 -12.57 17.46 -2.22
N ASP A 52 -12.20 18.45 -1.38
CA ASP A 52 -11.58 19.69 -1.85
C ASP A 52 -10.14 19.46 -2.31
N TYR A 53 -9.48 18.54 -1.66
CA TYR A 53 -8.12 18.11 -1.93
C TYR A 53 -8.05 16.62 -2.21
N LEU A 54 -7.16 16.25 -3.13
CA LEU A 54 -6.76 14.87 -3.38
C LEU A 54 -5.28 14.71 -3.00
N TYR A 55 -4.97 13.72 -2.20
CA TYR A 55 -3.61 13.29 -1.94
C TYR A 55 -3.42 11.86 -2.44
N VAL A 56 -2.43 11.65 -3.28
CA VAL A 56 -1.94 10.34 -3.71
C VAL A 56 -0.48 10.27 -3.31
N SER A 57 -0.18 9.36 -2.38
CA SER A 57 1.16 9.25 -1.80
C SER A 57 2.20 8.84 -2.83
N HIS A 58 1.87 7.90 -3.71
CA HIS A 58 2.74 7.39 -4.77
C HIS A 58 1.96 6.58 -5.82
N LEU A 59 2.67 6.06 -6.85
CA LEU A 59 2.04 5.42 -8.03
C LEU A 59 1.78 3.92 -7.89
N HIS A 60 1.98 3.29 -6.74
CA HIS A 60 1.54 1.91 -6.57
C HIS A 60 0.02 1.80 -6.76
N ARG A 61 -0.42 0.69 -7.34
CA ARG A 61 -1.82 0.51 -7.79
C ARG A 61 -2.84 0.41 -6.67
N ASP A 62 -2.42 0.13 -5.46
CA ASP A 62 -3.21 0.12 -4.22
C ASP A 62 -3.27 1.49 -3.52
N HIS A 63 -2.63 2.51 -4.11
CA HIS A 63 -2.70 3.93 -3.73
C HIS A 63 -3.18 4.81 -4.89
N PHE A 64 -2.84 4.44 -6.12
CA PHE A 64 -3.25 5.13 -7.34
C PHE A 64 -4.22 4.25 -8.16
N ASP A 65 -5.50 4.34 -7.85
CA ASP A 65 -6.58 3.68 -8.60
C ASP A 65 -7.09 4.59 -9.72
N ALA A 66 -6.52 4.45 -10.91
CA ALA A 66 -6.85 5.32 -12.05
C ALA A 66 -8.34 5.25 -12.45
N GLU A 67 -8.99 4.09 -12.33
CA GLU A 67 -10.41 3.93 -12.66
C GLU A 67 -11.29 4.67 -11.66
N LEU A 68 -11.05 4.51 -10.35
CA LEU A 68 -11.75 5.22 -9.30
C LEU A 68 -11.52 6.74 -9.42
N LEU A 69 -10.25 7.15 -9.52
CA LEU A 69 -9.88 8.55 -9.68
C LEU A 69 -10.54 9.19 -10.90
N SER A 70 -10.60 8.46 -12.02
CA SER A 70 -11.23 8.94 -13.24
C SER A 70 -12.74 9.14 -13.11
N ARG A 71 -13.45 8.18 -12.49
CA ARG A 71 -14.90 8.11 -12.46
C ARG A 71 -15.54 8.89 -11.33
N HIS A 72 -14.96 8.85 -10.13
CA HIS A 72 -15.62 9.32 -8.92
C HIS A 72 -15.01 10.61 -8.36
N VAL A 73 -13.71 10.90 -8.61
CA VAL A 73 -13.08 12.08 -8.01
C VAL A 73 -13.24 13.29 -8.91
N ARG A 74 -13.79 14.38 -8.36
CA ARG A 74 -14.00 15.65 -9.07
C ARG A 74 -12.68 16.23 -9.59
N LYS A 75 -12.63 16.65 -10.85
CA LYS A 75 -11.40 17.09 -11.52
C LYS A 75 -10.93 18.49 -11.12
N ASN A 76 -11.76 19.24 -10.43
CA ASN A 76 -11.41 20.56 -9.87
C ASN A 76 -10.89 20.48 -8.40
N ALA A 77 -10.76 19.28 -7.81
CA ALA A 77 -10.04 19.10 -6.57
C ALA A 77 -8.59 19.56 -6.72
N THR A 78 -8.03 20.16 -5.66
CA THR A 78 -6.61 20.52 -5.66
C THR A 78 -5.79 19.30 -5.25
N VAL A 79 -4.91 18.83 -6.13
CA VAL A 79 -3.99 17.73 -5.84
C VAL A 79 -2.86 18.24 -4.95
N LEU A 80 -2.70 17.63 -3.77
CA LEU A 80 -1.54 17.81 -2.90
C LEU A 80 -0.41 16.94 -3.46
N LEU A 81 0.54 17.57 -4.16
CA LEU A 81 1.54 16.85 -4.94
C LEU A 81 2.86 16.75 -4.17
N PRO A 82 3.31 15.51 -3.84
CA PRO A 82 4.65 15.29 -3.28
C PRO A 82 5.76 15.75 -4.22
N GLU A 83 6.90 16.15 -3.66
CA GLU A 83 8.10 16.41 -4.42
C GLU A 83 8.84 15.11 -4.73
N TYR A 84 8.88 14.71 -6.00
CA TYR A 84 9.62 13.56 -6.48
C TYR A 84 10.65 13.95 -7.54
N PRO A 85 11.71 13.15 -7.76
CA PRO A 85 12.70 13.39 -8.81
C PRO A 85 12.13 13.35 -10.23
N THR A 86 10.95 12.75 -10.40
CA THR A 86 10.23 12.63 -11.68
C THR A 86 8.86 13.29 -11.57
N ASP A 87 8.32 13.72 -12.69
CA ASP A 87 6.98 14.29 -12.82
C ASP A 87 5.89 13.23 -13.13
N GLU A 88 6.20 11.96 -12.94
CA GLU A 88 5.36 10.85 -13.40
C GLU A 88 4.00 10.85 -12.70
N LEU A 89 3.95 11.02 -11.37
CA LEU A 89 2.70 11.13 -10.63
C LEU A 89 1.83 12.30 -11.12
N GLU A 90 2.44 13.47 -11.34
CA GLU A 90 1.71 14.63 -11.86
C GLU A 90 1.17 14.37 -13.25
N ARG A 91 1.96 13.77 -14.15
CA ARG A 91 1.53 13.43 -15.53
C ARG A 91 0.38 12.43 -15.55
N GLU A 92 0.45 11.39 -14.73
CA GLU A 92 -0.62 10.38 -14.62
C GLU A 92 -1.91 11.02 -14.12
N LEU A 93 -1.85 11.86 -13.07
CA LEU A 93 -3.02 12.58 -12.57
C LEU A 93 -3.56 13.60 -13.59
N ALA A 94 -2.68 14.33 -14.29
CA ALA A 94 -3.09 15.25 -15.35
C ALA A 94 -3.76 14.52 -16.52
N ALA A 95 -3.29 13.31 -16.88
CA ALA A 95 -3.91 12.48 -17.90
C ALA A 95 -5.34 12.02 -17.50
N LEU A 96 -5.62 11.91 -16.20
CA LEU A 96 -6.97 11.65 -15.66
C LEU A 96 -7.84 12.91 -15.61
N GLY A 97 -7.32 14.09 -16.01
CA GLY A 97 -8.06 15.36 -16.09
C GLY A 97 -7.92 16.27 -14.88
N PHE A 98 -7.06 15.99 -13.92
CA PHE A 98 -6.75 16.92 -12.84
C PHE A 98 -5.90 18.09 -13.37
N THR A 99 -6.22 19.32 -12.96
CA THR A 99 -5.56 20.53 -13.49
C THR A 99 -5.02 21.46 -12.40
N LYS A 100 -5.39 21.21 -11.13
CA LYS A 100 -4.96 22.04 -10.01
C LYS A 100 -4.00 21.25 -9.14
N PHE A 101 -2.76 21.68 -9.07
CA PHE A 101 -1.71 21.05 -8.29
C PHE A 101 -1.11 22.03 -7.28
N LEU A 102 -1.13 21.67 -6.01
CA LEU A 102 -0.35 22.30 -4.97
C LEU A 102 0.96 21.51 -4.83
N ARG A 103 2.00 21.96 -5.50
CA ARG A 103 3.33 21.35 -5.40
C ARG A 103 3.97 21.77 -4.09
N THR A 104 4.41 20.78 -3.32
CA THR A 104 5.07 20.99 -2.03
C THR A 104 6.56 20.69 -2.16
N GLU A 105 7.37 21.35 -1.34
CA GLU A 105 8.76 20.95 -1.08
C GLU A 105 8.78 19.97 0.09
N SER A 106 9.57 18.90 -0.02
CA SER A 106 9.61 17.83 0.99
C SER A 106 10.00 18.33 2.37
N GLY A 107 9.14 18.06 3.35
CA GLY A 107 9.35 18.50 4.74
C GLY A 107 9.12 19.99 4.99
N VAL A 108 8.68 20.77 3.99
CA VAL A 108 8.39 22.20 4.15
C VAL A 108 6.89 22.42 4.30
N PRO A 109 6.42 22.93 5.45
CA PRO A 109 5.00 23.20 5.64
C PRO A 109 4.50 24.33 4.74
N VAL A 110 3.31 24.16 4.19
CA VAL A 110 2.55 25.19 3.47
C VAL A 110 1.20 25.43 4.15
N GLU A 111 0.72 26.67 4.12
CA GLU A 111 -0.62 26.99 4.61
C GLU A 111 -1.56 27.24 3.44
N ARG A 112 -2.75 26.63 3.50
CA ARG A 112 -3.77 26.78 2.51
C ARG A 112 -5.16 26.78 3.16
N ASP A 113 -5.90 27.87 2.96
CA ASP A 113 -7.28 28.03 3.41
C ASP A 113 -7.53 27.74 4.90
N GLY A 114 -6.49 27.94 5.77
CA GLY A 114 -6.54 27.64 7.20
C GLY A 114 -6.12 26.22 7.57
N LEU A 115 -5.65 25.44 6.59
CA LEU A 115 -5.02 24.13 6.81
C LEU A 115 -3.52 24.23 6.60
N ARG A 116 -2.74 23.78 7.59
CA ARG A 116 -1.29 23.63 7.47
C ARG A 116 -0.99 22.21 6.99
N ILE A 117 -0.22 22.11 5.91
CA ILE A 117 0.04 20.88 5.17
C ILE A 117 1.55 20.70 5.08
N MET A 118 2.05 19.50 5.34
CA MET A 118 3.43 19.12 5.04
C MET A 118 3.45 17.73 4.43
N ILE A 119 4.15 17.57 3.31
CA ILE A 119 4.41 16.27 2.70
C ILE A 119 5.90 15.97 2.85
N THR A 120 6.22 14.82 3.41
CA THR A 120 7.59 14.31 3.50
C THR A 120 7.79 13.24 2.46
N SER A 121 8.51 13.56 1.40
CA SER A 121 8.75 12.65 0.27
C SER A 121 10.00 11.81 0.50
N LEU A 122 9.92 10.56 0.13
CA LEU A 122 10.99 9.57 0.25
C LEU A 122 11.33 9.02 -1.13
N THR A 123 12.61 9.02 -1.45
CA THR A 123 13.14 8.48 -2.70
C THR A 123 14.27 7.50 -2.40
N GLY A 124 14.05 6.71 -1.37
CA GLY A 124 15.03 5.75 -0.86
C GLY A 124 15.28 4.59 -1.82
N PRO A 125 16.26 3.74 -1.53
CA PRO A 125 16.67 2.66 -2.43
C PRO A 125 15.60 1.58 -2.63
N SER A 126 14.58 1.50 -1.76
CA SER A 126 13.47 0.57 -1.88
C SER A 126 12.37 1.06 -2.82
N ASP A 127 12.17 2.39 -2.90
CA ASP A 127 11.02 2.98 -3.58
C ASP A 127 11.39 3.58 -4.95
N GLY A 128 12.70 3.62 -5.23
CA GLY A 128 13.25 4.10 -6.49
C GLY A 128 12.81 5.54 -6.82
N PRO A 129 12.76 5.91 -8.12
CA PRO A 129 12.35 7.24 -8.53
C PRO A 129 10.83 7.48 -8.42
N ILE A 130 10.02 6.44 -8.22
CA ILE A 130 8.58 6.54 -7.99
C ILE A 130 8.32 7.22 -6.65
N GLY A 131 9.17 6.94 -5.66
CA GLY A 131 9.08 7.50 -4.31
C GLY A 131 7.93 6.93 -3.49
N ASP A 132 7.83 7.46 -2.30
CA ASP A 132 6.72 7.32 -1.36
C ASP A 132 6.62 8.60 -0.53
N SER A 133 5.51 8.85 0.14
CA SER A 133 5.39 10.06 0.95
C SER A 133 4.43 9.91 2.13
N ALA A 134 4.70 10.69 3.17
CA ALA A 134 3.83 10.87 4.32
C ALA A 134 3.18 12.27 4.30
N LEU A 135 1.91 12.36 4.72
CA LEU A 135 1.15 13.60 4.79
C LEU A 135 0.88 13.97 6.25
N SER A 136 1.31 15.17 6.65
CA SER A 136 0.92 15.80 7.92
C SER A 136 -0.08 16.93 7.65
N LEU A 137 -1.16 16.95 8.43
CA LEU A 137 -2.22 17.95 8.37
C LEU A 137 -2.46 18.53 9.76
N ASP A 138 -2.59 19.86 9.84
CA ASP A 138 -2.96 20.56 11.07
C ASP A 138 -4.08 21.56 10.76
N ASP A 139 -5.23 21.39 11.40
CA ASP A 139 -6.39 22.29 11.27
C ASP A 139 -6.46 23.35 12.37
N GLY A 140 -5.34 23.56 13.09
CA GLY A 140 -5.23 24.49 14.21
C GLY A 140 -5.76 23.94 15.55
N ARG A 141 -6.33 22.72 15.56
CA ARG A 141 -6.82 22.02 16.77
C ARG A 141 -6.29 20.61 16.86
N THR A 142 -6.16 19.96 15.72
CA THR A 142 -5.77 18.54 15.61
C THR A 142 -4.69 18.38 14.56
N VAL A 143 -3.62 17.68 14.93
CA VAL A 143 -2.56 17.27 14.01
C VAL A 143 -2.75 15.80 13.65
N ALA A 144 -2.89 15.51 12.37
CA ALA A 144 -2.94 14.17 11.81
C ALA A 144 -1.69 13.88 10.99
N LEU A 145 -1.09 12.71 11.19
CA LEU A 145 0.01 12.17 10.40
C LEU A 145 -0.46 10.91 9.70
N ASN A 146 -0.60 10.97 8.37
CA ASN A 146 -0.80 9.81 7.50
C ASN A 146 0.56 9.39 6.95
N GLN A 147 1.23 8.47 7.64
CA GLN A 147 2.51 7.92 7.20
C GLN A 147 2.32 6.90 6.08
N ASN A 148 1.18 6.22 6.04
CA ASN A 148 0.88 5.11 5.13
C ASN A 148 2.07 4.15 4.94
N ASP A 149 2.52 3.86 3.71
CA ASP A 149 3.65 2.98 3.39
C ASP A 149 5.02 3.61 3.63
N ALA A 150 5.07 4.94 3.80
CA ALA A 150 6.32 5.67 3.89
C ALA A 150 7.17 5.26 5.11
N HIS A 151 8.48 5.17 4.90
CA HIS A 151 9.44 4.84 5.95
C HIS A 151 10.43 6.00 6.20
N PRO A 152 9.97 7.15 6.73
CA PRO A 152 10.83 8.30 6.94
C PRO A 152 11.98 7.97 7.90
N LEU A 153 13.18 8.45 7.56
CA LEU A 153 14.37 8.30 8.40
C LEU A 153 14.43 9.36 9.48
N ASP A 154 13.96 10.57 9.16
CA ASP A 154 13.90 11.70 10.07
C ASP A 154 12.51 11.83 10.70
N ILE A 155 12.34 11.20 11.85
CA ILE A 155 11.09 11.27 12.62
C ILE A 155 10.99 12.60 13.37
N GLU A 156 12.12 13.23 13.71
CA GLU A 156 12.12 14.51 14.42
C GLU A 156 11.47 15.60 13.57
N ALA A 157 11.78 15.64 12.27
CA ALA A 157 11.14 16.58 11.34
C ALA A 157 9.61 16.42 11.30
N LEU A 158 9.07 15.19 11.40
CA LEU A 158 7.63 14.96 11.49
C LEU A 158 7.04 15.50 12.81
N ARG A 159 7.77 15.40 13.92
CA ARG A 159 7.35 15.91 15.23
C ARG A 159 7.46 17.43 15.33
N GLU A 160 8.41 18.06 14.64
CA GLU A 160 8.52 19.52 14.57
C GLU A 160 7.31 20.16 13.89
N PHE A 161 6.59 19.43 13.07
CA PHE A 161 5.33 19.89 12.49
C PHE A 161 4.25 20.14 13.55
N GLY A 162 4.20 19.35 14.62
CA GLY A 162 3.29 19.53 15.76
C GLY A 162 3.11 18.25 16.55
N ASP A 163 2.50 18.35 17.73
CA ASP A 163 2.14 17.20 18.55
C ASP A 163 1.09 16.35 17.82
N VAL A 164 1.44 15.13 17.41
CA VAL A 164 0.58 14.28 16.61
C VAL A 164 -0.57 13.73 17.46
N HIS A 165 -1.80 14.06 17.11
CA HIS A 165 -3.01 13.55 17.75
C HIS A 165 -3.53 12.27 17.09
N ALA A 166 -3.51 12.20 15.75
CA ALA A 166 -3.97 11.08 14.95
C ALA A 166 -2.83 10.54 14.08
N TYR A 167 -2.45 9.29 14.28
CA TYR A 167 -1.35 8.65 13.54
C TYR A 167 -1.83 7.41 12.80
N PHE A 168 -1.67 7.44 11.47
CA PHE A 168 -2.03 6.37 10.56
C PHE A 168 -0.74 5.78 9.97
N THR A 169 -0.46 4.49 10.21
CA THR A 169 0.84 3.89 9.87
C THR A 169 0.72 2.46 9.38
N GLN A 170 1.56 2.12 8.40
CA GLN A 170 1.71 0.75 7.91
C GLN A 170 2.25 -0.16 9.03
N PHE A 171 1.72 -1.36 9.10
CA PHE A 171 2.08 -2.37 10.07
C PHE A 171 2.29 -3.77 9.47
N SER A 172 1.84 -3.98 8.23
CA SER A 172 1.78 -5.30 7.59
C SER A 172 2.70 -5.39 6.38
N GLY A 173 2.80 -6.57 5.79
CA GLY A 173 3.59 -6.82 4.59
C GLY A 173 2.94 -6.30 3.33
N ALA A 174 3.76 -5.70 2.47
CA ALA A 174 3.36 -5.18 1.17
C ALA A 174 4.18 -5.78 0.02
N ILE A 175 4.90 -6.89 0.22
CA ILE A 175 5.71 -7.52 -0.81
C ILE A 175 5.50 -9.04 -0.88
N TRP A 176 5.86 -9.61 -2.00
CA TRP A 176 5.66 -11.04 -2.30
C TRP A 176 6.67 -11.98 -1.63
N TRP A 177 7.88 -11.48 -1.29
CA TRP A 177 8.89 -12.28 -0.61
C TRP A 177 8.49 -12.57 0.84
N PRO A 178 8.65 -13.82 1.32
CA PRO A 178 9.07 -15.04 0.63
C PRO A 178 7.90 -15.86 0.06
N MET A 179 6.66 -15.36 0.14
CA MET A 179 5.44 -16.13 0.01
C MET A 179 5.28 -16.84 -1.34
N VAL A 180 5.61 -16.15 -2.44
CA VAL A 180 5.45 -16.68 -3.82
C VAL A 180 6.73 -17.29 -4.38
N TYR A 181 7.79 -17.38 -3.58
CA TYR A 181 9.06 -17.93 -4.03
C TYR A 181 9.10 -19.45 -3.84
N ASP A 182 9.70 -20.15 -4.80
CA ASP A 182 9.92 -21.61 -4.72
C ASP A 182 11.08 -21.92 -3.78
N LEU A 183 10.78 -21.96 -2.50
CA LEU A 183 11.70 -22.24 -1.40
C LEU A 183 11.28 -23.51 -0.68
N PRO A 184 12.23 -24.26 -0.08
CA PRO A 184 11.87 -25.31 0.85
C PRO A 184 10.94 -24.78 1.96
N GLU A 185 9.84 -25.48 2.24
CA GLU A 185 8.80 -25.01 3.16
C GLU A 185 9.32 -24.52 4.52
N GLY A 186 10.28 -25.24 5.14
CA GLY A 186 10.89 -24.81 6.38
C GLY A 186 11.66 -23.48 6.28
N ALA A 187 12.31 -23.22 5.14
CA ALA A 187 13.00 -21.95 4.89
C ALA A 187 11.99 -20.81 4.64
N LYS A 188 10.94 -21.08 3.85
CA LYS A 188 9.87 -20.13 3.59
C LYS A 188 9.20 -19.67 4.90
N ARG A 189 8.85 -20.62 5.77
CA ARG A 189 8.31 -20.35 7.11
C ARG A 189 9.22 -19.45 7.94
N GLU A 190 10.49 -19.80 8.04
CA GLU A 190 11.45 -19.01 8.84
C GLU A 190 11.64 -17.60 8.29
N PHE A 191 11.69 -17.44 6.96
CA PHE A 191 11.77 -16.12 6.34
C PHE A 191 10.48 -15.30 6.55
N ALA A 192 9.30 -15.92 6.43
CA ALA A 192 8.02 -15.25 6.69
C ALA A 192 7.94 -14.79 8.16
N ARG A 193 8.29 -15.67 9.11
CA ARG A 193 8.32 -15.35 10.54
C ARG A 193 9.23 -14.16 10.84
N ARG A 194 10.48 -14.18 10.32
CA ARG A 194 11.43 -13.08 10.51
C ARG A 194 10.93 -11.76 9.90
N LYS A 195 10.33 -11.85 8.71
CA LYS A 195 9.80 -10.68 8.04
C LYS A 195 8.63 -10.08 8.82
N ARG A 196 7.66 -10.90 9.24
CA ARG A 196 6.54 -10.47 10.07
C ARG A 196 7.04 -9.80 11.36
N ALA A 197 7.97 -10.42 12.09
CA ALA A 197 8.55 -9.82 13.28
C ALA A 197 9.23 -8.48 12.98
N GLY A 198 10.03 -8.39 11.91
CA GLY A 198 10.70 -7.15 11.53
C GLY A 198 9.74 -6.03 11.13
N GLN A 199 8.59 -6.34 10.55
CA GLN A 199 7.54 -5.37 10.22
C GLN A 199 6.85 -4.85 11.49
N SER A 200 6.45 -5.76 12.39
CA SER A 200 5.87 -5.39 13.68
C SER A 200 6.83 -4.54 14.51
N ASP A 201 8.10 -4.96 14.64
CA ASP A 201 9.13 -4.19 15.34
C ASP A 201 9.35 -2.80 14.75
N ARG A 202 9.29 -2.66 13.43
CA ARG A 202 9.41 -1.36 12.75
C ARG A 202 8.22 -0.48 13.08
N ALA A 203 6.99 -0.99 12.97
CA ALA A 203 5.78 -0.24 13.29
C ALA A 203 5.79 0.22 14.76
N LEU A 204 6.17 -0.65 15.70
CA LEU A 204 6.29 -0.31 17.11
C LEU A 204 7.33 0.80 17.36
N ARG A 205 8.49 0.75 16.67
CA ARG A 205 9.49 1.83 16.77
C ARG A 205 8.98 3.16 16.25
N TYR A 206 8.24 3.18 15.15
CA TYR A 206 7.62 4.41 14.65
C TYR A 206 6.56 4.94 15.62
N ILE A 207 5.72 4.07 16.17
CA ILE A 207 4.71 4.44 17.18
C ILE A 207 5.37 5.09 18.40
N ASP A 208 6.45 4.48 18.91
CA ASP A 208 7.22 5.03 20.04
C ASP A 208 7.87 6.37 19.69
N ALA A 209 8.44 6.49 18.49
CA ALA A 209 9.17 7.68 18.05
C ALA A 209 8.23 8.85 17.74
N VAL A 210 7.09 8.62 17.12
CA VAL A 210 6.07 9.65 16.85
C VAL A 210 5.38 10.08 18.13
N GLY A 211 5.07 9.17 19.04
CA GLY A 211 4.45 9.46 20.32
C GLY A 211 3.04 10.04 20.21
N ALA A 212 2.27 9.62 19.20
CA ALA A 212 0.93 10.12 18.94
C ALA A 212 -0.07 9.78 20.04
N ALA A 213 -1.09 10.63 20.24
CA ALA A 213 -2.16 10.39 21.19
C ALA A 213 -3.01 9.17 20.79
N HIS A 214 -3.29 9.01 19.50
CA HIS A 214 -4.09 7.90 18.96
C HIS A 214 -3.42 7.29 17.73
N VAL A 215 -3.37 5.96 17.67
CA VAL A 215 -2.73 5.18 16.60
C VAL A 215 -3.77 4.33 15.87
N PHE A 216 -3.71 4.37 14.55
CA PHE A 216 -4.58 3.64 13.64
C PHE A 216 -3.71 2.82 12.68
N PRO A 217 -3.64 1.48 12.82
CA PRO A 217 -3.02 0.62 11.81
C PRO A 217 -3.70 0.81 10.47
N ASN A 218 -2.92 1.18 9.46
CA ASN A 218 -3.34 1.59 8.12
C ASN A 218 -2.43 0.95 7.06
N ALA A 219 -2.72 1.11 5.77
CA ALA A 219 -1.90 0.63 4.65
C ALA A 219 -1.53 -0.86 4.76
N GLY A 220 -2.53 -1.73 4.84
CA GLY A 220 -2.32 -3.18 4.83
C GLY A 220 -3.36 -3.97 5.63
N PRO A 221 -3.35 -5.31 5.47
CA PRO A 221 -2.90 -6.02 4.28
C PRO A 221 -3.94 -5.99 3.16
N PRO A 222 -3.59 -6.33 1.90
CA PRO A 222 -4.58 -6.69 0.87
C PRO A 222 -5.18 -8.06 1.16
N CYS A 223 -6.23 -8.46 0.42
CA CYS A 223 -6.63 -9.85 0.33
C CYS A 223 -6.45 -10.42 -1.09
N PHE A 224 -6.32 -11.73 -1.15
CA PHE A 224 -6.04 -12.50 -2.36
C PHE A 224 -7.26 -13.35 -2.69
N LEU A 225 -7.97 -13.00 -3.77
CA LEU A 225 -9.22 -13.66 -4.14
C LEU A 225 -9.06 -14.61 -5.33
N ASP A 226 -7.95 -14.56 -6.07
CA ASP A 226 -7.61 -15.58 -7.06
C ASP A 226 -7.35 -16.91 -6.34
N GLU A 227 -7.88 -18.04 -6.88
CA GLU A 227 -7.78 -19.34 -6.21
C GLU A 227 -6.35 -19.81 -6.02
N GLU A 228 -5.45 -19.48 -6.95
CA GLU A 228 -4.03 -19.83 -6.86
C GLU A 228 -3.32 -19.07 -5.73
N LEU A 229 -3.81 -17.86 -5.40
CA LEU A 229 -3.24 -16.97 -4.39
C LEU A 229 -4.00 -17.00 -3.06
N PHE A 230 -5.17 -17.63 -3.01
CA PHE A 230 -6.05 -17.60 -1.83
C PHE A 230 -5.37 -18.05 -0.55
N HIS A 231 -4.42 -18.98 -0.64
CA HIS A 231 -3.62 -19.46 0.48
C HIS A 231 -2.75 -18.38 1.14
N LEU A 232 -2.47 -17.26 0.45
CA LEU A 232 -1.68 -16.14 0.98
C LEU A 232 -2.44 -15.28 2.01
N ASN A 233 -3.76 -15.42 2.11
CA ASN A 233 -4.56 -14.71 3.12
C ASN A 233 -4.26 -15.12 4.57
N GLY A 234 -3.41 -16.10 4.75
CA GLY A 234 -2.65 -16.32 5.96
C GLY A 234 -3.40 -16.74 7.21
N GLN A 235 -4.28 -17.72 7.10
CA GLN A 235 -4.60 -18.57 8.25
C GLN A 235 -4.35 -20.04 7.89
N GLY A 236 -3.14 -20.34 7.40
CA GLY A 236 -2.64 -21.69 7.43
C GLY A 236 -2.51 -22.12 8.88
N VAL A 237 -2.63 -23.42 9.12
CA VAL A 237 -2.55 -24.09 10.45
C VAL A 237 -1.31 -23.68 11.27
N ASP A 238 -0.34 -22.96 10.67
CA ASP A 238 0.97 -22.64 11.21
C ASP A 238 1.32 -21.14 11.28
N GLY A 239 0.39 -20.21 11.01
CA GLY A 239 0.60 -18.76 11.18
C GLY A 239 1.70 -18.15 10.31
N GLU A 240 1.87 -18.61 9.08
CA GLU A 240 3.07 -18.40 8.27
C GLU A 240 2.98 -17.25 7.26
N SER A 241 1.87 -16.49 7.25
CA SER A 241 1.74 -15.34 6.35
C SER A 241 2.49 -14.11 6.86
N ILE A 242 3.07 -13.34 5.94
CA ILE A 242 3.63 -12.03 6.24
C ILE A 242 2.53 -10.96 6.35
N PHE A 243 1.31 -11.28 5.95
CA PHE A 243 0.17 -10.35 5.84
C PHE A 243 -0.64 -10.34 7.14
N THR A 244 -0.06 -9.77 8.20
CA THR A 244 -0.72 -9.55 9.50
C THR A 244 -1.92 -8.62 9.30
N ASP A 245 -3.10 -8.97 9.81
CA ASP A 245 -4.25 -8.09 9.74
C ASP A 245 -4.32 -7.09 10.92
N GLN A 246 -5.25 -6.15 10.83
CA GLN A 246 -5.38 -5.06 11.78
C GLN A 246 -5.64 -5.54 13.21
N VAL A 247 -6.48 -6.56 13.38
CA VAL A 247 -6.84 -7.09 14.71
C VAL A 247 -5.66 -7.84 15.33
N GLU A 248 -4.94 -8.63 14.54
CA GLU A 248 -3.71 -9.30 14.96
C GLU A 248 -2.66 -8.28 15.44
N PHE A 249 -2.40 -7.24 14.62
CA PHE A 249 -1.42 -6.22 14.99
C PHE A 249 -1.87 -5.39 16.20
N LEU A 250 -3.15 -5.05 16.31
CA LEU A 250 -3.68 -4.34 17.49
C LEU A 250 -3.52 -5.16 18.78
N ALA A 251 -3.65 -6.49 18.70
CA ALA A 251 -3.38 -7.36 19.85
C ALA A 251 -1.88 -7.34 20.23
N GLU A 252 -0.97 -7.41 19.24
CA GLU A 252 0.48 -7.28 19.45
C GLU A 252 0.84 -5.91 20.05
N LEU A 253 0.29 -4.83 19.49
CA LEU A 253 0.53 -3.45 19.94
C LEU A 253 0.06 -3.25 21.40
N ARG A 254 -1.15 -3.69 21.73
CA ARG A 254 -1.70 -3.57 23.11
C ARG A 254 -0.87 -4.37 24.12
N ALA A 255 -0.37 -5.54 23.73
CA ALA A 255 0.50 -6.34 24.57
C ALA A 255 1.87 -5.68 24.78
N ALA A 256 2.47 -5.12 23.72
CA ALA A 256 3.79 -4.50 23.77
C ALA A 256 3.77 -3.06 24.32
N ARG A 257 2.67 -2.32 24.13
CA ARG A 257 2.52 -0.88 24.45
C ARG A 257 1.14 -0.60 25.04
N PRO A 258 0.82 -1.10 26.27
CA PRO A 258 -0.53 -1.00 26.85
C PRO A 258 -0.98 0.45 27.11
N ALA A 259 -0.09 1.42 27.12
CA ALA A 259 -0.42 2.84 27.31
C ALA A 259 -0.82 3.55 25.99
N VAL A 260 -0.62 2.93 24.83
CA VAL A 260 -0.96 3.51 23.53
C VAL A 260 -2.45 3.35 23.26
N SER A 261 -3.14 4.45 22.94
CA SER A 261 -4.53 4.41 22.48
C SER A 261 -4.58 3.97 21.02
N ALA A 262 -4.81 2.68 20.79
CA ALA A 262 -4.80 2.09 19.45
C ALA A 262 -6.21 1.63 19.04
N HIS A 263 -6.60 1.96 17.80
CA HIS A 263 -7.95 1.82 17.28
C HIS A 263 -7.99 1.02 15.98
N LEU A 264 -9.05 0.24 15.81
CA LEU A 264 -9.36 -0.43 14.56
C LEU A 264 -9.93 0.58 13.56
N LEU A 265 -9.38 0.59 12.33
CA LEU A 265 -9.86 1.43 11.23
C LEU A 265 -10.35 0.54 10.09
N LEU A 266 -11.66 0.52 9.88
CA LEU A 266 -12.34 -0.23 8.82
C LEU A 266 -12.91 0.74 7.78
N PRO A 267 -13.26 0.29 6.57
CA PRO A 267 -14.04 1.10 5.63
C PRO A 267 -15.33 1.62 6.29
N GLY A 268 -15.49 2.96 6.32
CA GLY A 268 -16.63 3.62 7.01
C GLY A 268 -16.50 3.76 8.53
N THR A 269 -15.38 3.37 9.13
CA THR A 269 -15.07 3.76 10.52
C THR A 269 -14.78 5.24 10.57
N VAL A 270 -15.38 5.93 11.54
CA VAL A 270 -15.22 7.37 11.77
C VAL A 270 -14.47 7.61 13.06
N ALA A 271 -13.39 8.38 13.01
CA ALA A 271 -12.68 8.91 14.16
C ALA A 271 -12.88 10.44 14.20
N GLU A 272 -13.52 10.92 15.27
CA GLU A 272 -13.78 12.35 15.50
C GLU A 272 -12.82 12.88 16.54
N PHE A 273 -12.08 13.97 16.20
CA PHE A 273 -11.07 14.57 17.04
C PHE A 273 -11.46 15.97 17.48
N ASP A 274 -11.22 16.24 18.76
CA ASP A 274 -11.21 17.58 19.36
C ASP A 274 -9.89 17.74 20.15
N GLY A 275 -8.86 18.24 19.45
CA GLY A 275 -7.49 18.21 19.94
C GLY A 275 -7.03 16.76 20.21
N PRO A 276 -6.54 16.44 21.41
CA PRO A 276 -6.08 15.12 21.77
C PRO A 276 -7.22 14.12 22.09
N HIS A 277 -8.46 14.55 22.12
CA HIS A 277 -9.60 13.65 22.38
C HIS A 277 -10.07 13.03 21.07
N CYS A 278 -10.33 11.71 21.11
CA CYS A 278 -10.81 10.95 19.96
C CYS A 278 -11.99 10.07 20.34
N THR A 279 -13.02 10.09 19.51
CA THR A 279 -14.14 9.12 19.56
C THR A 279 -14.16 8.32 18.27
N VAL A 280 -14.14 7.00 18.38
CA VAL A 280 -14.15 6.09 17.23
C VAL A 280 -15.47 5.35 17.15
N THR A 281 -16.09 5.34 15.96
CA THR A 281 -17.39 4.71 15.73
C THR A 281 -17.34 3.88 14.44
N HIS A 282 -17.73 2.62 14.52
CA HIS A 282 -17.88 1.73 13.36
C HIS A 282 -19.30 1.86 12.80
N GLN A 283 -19.54 2.93 12.01
CA GLN A 283 -20.90 3.25 11.54
C GLN A 283 -21.48 2.21 10.57
N ARG A 284 -20.62 1.47 9.88
CA ARG A 284 -21.00 0.51 8.82
C ARG A 284 -20.87 -0.95 9.24
N HIS A 285 -20.30 -1.21 10.40
CA HIS A 285 -20.02 -2.57 10.85
C HIS A 285 -20.52 -2.76 12.29
N THR A 286 -21.37 -3.75 12.48
CA THR A 286 -21.70 -4.26 13.79
C THR A 286 -20.57 -5.11 14.36
N ASP A 287 -20.57 -5.33 15.67
CA ASP A 287 -19.61 -6.24 16.32
C ASP A 287 -19.64 -7.66 15.74
N ALA A 288 -20.82 -8.12 15.26
CA ALA A 288 -20.95 -9.43 14.63
C ALA A 288 -20.27 -9.48 13.27
N GLU A 289 -20.40 -8.42 12.46
CA GLU A 289 -19.72 -8.31 11.17
C GLU A 289 -18.20 -8.17 11.34
N ILE A 290 -17.75 -7.41 12.34
CA ILE A 290 -16.32 -7.31 12.66
C ILE A 290 -15.75 -8.69 13.04
N ARG A 291 -16.47 -9.46 13.87
CA ARG A 291 -16.06 -10.84 14.18
C ARG A 291 -16.04 -11.72 12.94
N HIS A 292 -17.02 -11.64 12.06
CA HIS A 292 -17.06 -12.40 10.83
C HIS A 292 -15.86 -12.07 9.93
N ILE A 293 -15.50 -10.79 9.79
CA ILE A 293 -14.36 -10.34 8.98
C ILE A 293 -13.02 -10.92 9.49
N PHE A 294 -12.79 -10.93 10.80
CA PHE A 294 -11.47 -11.26 11.37
C PHE A 294 -11.39 -12.64 12.00
N GLU A 295 -12.41 -13.08 12.78
CA GLU A 295 -12.40 -14.37 13.45
C GLU A 295 -12.84 -15.51 12.51
N GLU A 296 -13.75 -15.21 11.56
CA GLU A 296 -14.20 -16.14 10.52
C GLU A 296 -13.64 -15.77 9.13
N LYS A 297 -12.44 -15.19 9.10
CA LYS A 297 -11.80 -14.57 7.94
C LYS A 297 -11.87 -15.40 6.67
N THR A 298 -11.65 -16.72 6.76
CA THR A 298 -11.74 -17.61 5.60
C THR A 298 -13.15 -17.65 5.01
N ALA A 299 -14.19 -17.69 5.83
CA ALA A 299 -15.57 -17.67 5.37
C ALA A 299 -15.90 -16.32 4.71
N TYR A 300 -15.58 -15.22 5.37
CA TYR A 300 -15.72 -13.88 4.83
C TYR A 300 -15.03 -13.73 3.45
N LEU A 301 -13.77 -14.18 3.35
CA LEU A 301 -13.02 -14.08 2.09
C LEU A 301 -13.59 -14.97 0.97
N ARG A 302 -14.16 -16.13 1.29
CA ARG A 302 -14.86 -16.96 0.29
C ARG A 302 -16.16 -16.30 -0.20
N GLU A 303 -16.90 -15.65 0.69
CA GLU A 303 -18.06 -14.84 0.30
C GLU A 303 -17.65 -13.64 -0.57
N LEU A 304 -16.58 -12.95 -0.19
CA LEU A 304 -16.04 -11.86 -0.99
C LEU A 304 -15.55 -12.34 -2.36
N GLN A 305 -14.83 -13.45 -2.41
CA GLN A 305 -14.40 -14.10 -3.66
C GLN A 305 -15.58 -14.37 -4.59
N ALA A 306 -16.71 -14.90 -4.05
CA ALA A 306 -17.90 -15.16 -4.83
C ALA A 306 -18.51 -13.85 -5.39
N ARG A 307 -18.54 -12.78 -4.61
CA ARG A 307 -19.02 -11.46 -5.07
C ARG A 307 -18.12 -10.84 -6.14
N LYS A 308 -16.79 -11.01 -6.02
CA LYS A 308 -15.78 -10.43 -6.91
C LYS A 308 -15.43 -11.27 -8.15
N GLN A 309 -16.20 -12.34 -8.43
CA GLN A 309 -16.00 -13.16 -9.64
C GLN A 309 -16.04 -12.34 -10.95
N PRO A 310 -16.92 -11.34 -11.13
CA PRO A 310 -16.91 -10.53 -12.34
C PRO A 310 -15.60 -9.76 -12.55
N GLU A 311 -15.05 -9.17 -11.49
CA GLU A 311 -13.77 -8.46 -11.52
C GLU A 311 -12.61 -9.40 -11.81
N LEU A 312 -12.55 -10.55 -11.13
CA LEU A 312 -11.54 -11.58 -11.39
C LEU A 312 -11.60 -12.08 -12.83
N ALA A 313 -12.81 -12.31 -13.38
CA ALA A 313 -12.97 -12.73 -14.77
C ALA A 313 -12.51 -11.64 -15.74
N ARG A 314 -12.82 -10.36 -15.47
CA ARG A 314 -12.36 -9.23 -16.27
C ARG A 314 -10.84 -9.14 -16.30
N GLU A 315 -10.19 -9.23 -15.15
CA GLU A 315 -8.73 -9.20 -15.03
C GLU A 315 -8.07 -10.37 -15.80
N ARG A 316 -8.62 -11.57 -15.69
CA ARG A 316 -8.14 -12.73 -16.44
C ARG A 316 -8.29 -12.55 -17.95
N CYS A 317 -9.44 -12.01 -18.39
CA CYS A 317 -9.69 -11.74 -19.83
C CYS A 317 -8.84 -10.58 -20.38
N SER A 318 -8.45 -9.63 -19.54
CA SER A 318 -7.60 -8.50 -19.94
C SER A 318 -6.13 -8.90 -20.13
N ARG A 319 -5.71 -10.06 -19.63
CA ARG A 319 -4.34 -10.55 -19.78
C ARG A 319 -4.08 -10.84 -21.26
N ALA A 320 -3.22 -10.05 -21.87
CA ALA A 320 -2.80 -10.29 -23.23
C ALA A 320 -2.11 -11.66 -23.34
N PRO A 321 -2.30 -12.39 -24.44
CA PRO A 321 -1.52 -13.61 -24.68
C PRO A 321 -0.03 -13.27 -24.71
N VAL A 322 0.80 -14.21 -24.30
CA VAL A 322 2.27 -14.03 -24.36
C VAL A 322 2.66 -13.71 -25.82
N PRO A 323 3.30 -12.55 -26.08
CA PRO A 323 3.70 -12.19 -27.44
C PRO A 323 4.63 -13.23 -28.03
N SER A 324 4.46 -13.57 -29.32
CA SER A 324 5.33 -14.54 -29.99
C SER A 324 6.78 -14.12 -30.07
N ASP A 325 7.04 -12.81 -30.00
CA ASP A 325 8.37 -12.16 -30.00
C ASP A 325 8.83 -11.72 -28.60
N LEU A 326 8.18 -12.22 -27.52
CA LEU A 326 8.52 -11.84 -26.14
C LEU A 326 10.02 -12.02 -25.84
N LEU A 327 10.64 -13.09 -26.35
CA LEU A 327 12.09 -13.30 -26.17
C LEU A 327 12.91 -12.15 -26.74
N ASP A 328 12.56 -11.66 -27.91
CA ASP A 328 13.26 -10.56 -28.57
C ASP A 328 13.02 -9.23 -27.83
N GLN A 329 11.81 -9.03 -27.34
CA GLN A 329 11.49 -7.86 -26.49
C GLN A 329 12.29 -7.91 -25.18
N LEU A 330 12.37 -9.04 -24.50
CA LEU A 330 13.17 -9.20 -23.28
C LEU A 330 14.66 -8.98 -23.53
N LYS A 331 15.20 -9.47 -24.64
CA LYS A 331 16.58 -9.20 -25.05
C LYS A 331 16.82 -7.72 -25.24
N ALA A 332 15.97 -7.07 -26.04
CA ALA A 332 16.09 -5.65 -26.34
C ALA A 332 16.03 -4.78 -25.09
N TRP A 333 15.23 -5.17 -24.12
CA TRP A 333 15.06 -4.43 -22.86
C TRP A 333 16.17 -4.74 -21.86
N TRP A 334 16.44 -6.00 -21.57
CA TRP A 334 17.28 -6.39 -20.43
C TRP A 334 18.77 -6.46 -20.75
N GLU A 335 19.19 -6.87 -21.94
CA GLU A 335 20.62 -6.97 -22.25
C GLU A 335 21.38 -5.64 -22.13
N PRO A 336 20.82 -4.49 -22.54
CA PRO A 336 21.46 -3.20 -22.30
C PRO A 336 21.58 -2.87 -20.79
N LEU A 337 20.57 -3.27 -19.97
CA LEU A 337 20.61 -3.07 -18.53
C LEU A 337 21.64 -3.98 -17.87
N LEU A 338 21.71 -5.26 -18.23
CA LEU A 338 22.69 -6.21 -17.71
C LEU A 338 24.12 -5.75 -17.99
N LYS A 339 24.38 -5.12 -19.16
CA LYS A 339 25.69 -4.55 -19.47
C LYS A 339 26.12 -3.43 -18.52
N ARG A 340 25.18 -2.69 -17.94
CA ARG A 340 25.41 -1.58 -17.00
C ARG A 340 25.36 -2.00 -15.53
N ALA A 341 24.74 -3.12 -15.21
CA ALA A 341 24.45 -3.58 -13.86
C ALA A 341 25.54 -4.54 -13.32
N GLY A 342 26.83 -4.17 -13.43
CA GLY A 342 27.96 -5.02 -13.04
C GLY A 342 27.82 -5.64 -11.65
N ASN A 343 27.60 -4.83 -10.62
CA ASN A 343 27.47 -5.29 -9.24
C ASN A 343 26.28 -6.25 -9.03
N ILE A 344 25.15 -6.00 -9.73
CA ILE A 344 23.99 -6.89 -9.68
C ILE A 344 24.33 -8.23 -10.34
N CYS A 345 24.97 -8.21 -11.51
CA CYS A 345 25.37 -9.42 -12.21
C CYS A 345 26.34 -10.27 -11.38
N GLU A 346 27.29 -9.65 -10.70
CA GLU A 346 28.21 -10.32 -9.78
C GLU A 346 27.48 -10.88 -8.54
N GLY A 347 26.57 -10.12 -7.97
CA GLY A 347 25.78 -10.52 -6.80
C GLY A 347 24.87 -11.72 -7.09
N VAL A 348 24.19 -11.74 -8.25
CA VAL A 348 23.37 -12.87 -8.69
C VAL A 348 24.26 -14.08 -9.04
N GLY A 349 25.36 -13.86 -9.75
CA GLY A 349 26.46 -14.79 -9.98
C GLY A 349 26.09 -16.10 -10.68
N GLY A 350 24.95 -16.17 -11.41
CA GLY A 350 24.53 -17.36 -12.12
C GLY A 350 23.33 -17.12 -13.04
N PRO A 351 22.94 -18.09 -13.89
CA PRO A 351 21.76 -18.00 -14.71
C PRO A 351 20.48 -18.12 -13.89
N VAL A 352 19.48 -17.34 -14.24
CA VAL A 352 18.13 -17.33 -13.66
C VAL A 352 17.14 -17.77 -14.72
N ARG A 353 16.33 -18.76 -14.43
CA ARG A 353 15.22 -19.17 -15.30
C ARG A 353 13.98 -18.33 -15.01
N LEU A 354 13.34 -17.90 -16.07
CA LEU A 354 12.04 -17.22 -16.01
C LEU A 354 11.07 -17.96 -16.94
N ASP A 355 9.93 -18.35 -16.40
CA ASP A 355 8.85 -18.99 -17.13
C ASP A 355 7.69 -18.00 -17.34
N ALA A 356 7.30 -17.77 -18.59
CA ALA A 356 6.19 -16.91 -18.99
C ALA A 356 5.25 -17.69 -19.92
N GLY A 357 4.24 -18.33 -19.35
CA GLY A 357 3.38 -19.27 -20.06
C GLY A 357 4.18 -20.43 -20.63
N GLU A 358 4.12 -20.63 -21.94
CA GLU A 358 4.88 -21.69 -22.64
C GLU A 358 6.36 -21.29 -22.94
N LEU A 359 6.70 -20.02 -22.76
CA LEU A 359 8.06 -19.53 -22.99
C LEU A 359 8.89 -19.64 -21.70
N SER A 360 9.95 -20.45 -21.75
CA SER A 360 11.00 -20.44 -20.72
C SER A 360 12.24 -19.76 -21.26
N VAL A 361 12.74 -18.79 -20.51
CA VAL A 361 13.98 -18.06 -20.87
C VAL A 361 14.99 -18.15 -19.74
N VAL A 362 16.25 -17.92 -20.08
CA VAL A 362 17.35 -17.76 -19.12
C VAL A 362 17.86 -16.35 -19.20
N VAL A 363 17.92 -15.68 -18.08
CA VAL A 363 18.68 -14.45 -17.88
C VAL A 363 20.04 -14.86 -17.33
N ASP A 364 21.05 -14.84 -18.18
CA ASP A 364 22.42 -15.21 -17.82
C ASP A 364 23.17 -13.97 -17.35
N PHE A 365 23.20 -13.78 -16.03
CA PHE A 365 23.84 -12.62 -15.42
C PHE A 365 25.35 -12.57 -15.65
N PRO A 366 26.11 -13.68 -15.53
CA PRO A 366 27.52 -13.72 -15.90
C PRO A 366 27.77 -13.38 -17.36
N ALA A 367 27.01 -13.98 -18.28
CA ALA A 367 27.14 -13.74 -19.71
C ALA A 367 26.50 -12.40 -20.18
N ARG A 368 25.62 -11.81 -19.33
CA ARG A 368 24.87 -10.58 -19.61
C ARG A 368 23.97 -10.68 -20.85
N GLU A 369 23.32 -11.81 -20.99
CA GLU A 369 22.44 -12.13 -22.11
C GLU A 369 21.12 -12.74 -21.67
N VAL A 370 20.12 -12.65 -22.54
CA VAL A 370 18.83 -13.32 -22.38
C VAL A 370 18.66 -14.32 -23.51
N ARG A 371 18.32 -15.56 -23.20
CA ARG A 371 18.17 -16.61 -24.22
C ARG A 371 17.05 -17.59 -23.86
N ARG A 372 16.64 -18.40 -24.84
CA ARG A 372 15.67 -19.46 -24.57
C ARG A 372 16.30 -20.51 -23.65
N TYR A 373 15.53 -21.00 -22.70
CA TYR A 373 15.94 -22.12 -21.85
C TYR A 373 16.11 -23.40 -22.67
N ALA A 374 17.19 -24.10 -22.49
CA ALA A 374 17.55 -25.32 -23.23
C ALA A 374 17.76 -26.55 -22.32
N GLY A 375 17.33 -26.48 -21.03
CA GLY A 375 17.43 -27.60 -20.09
C GLY A 375 18.63 -27.56 -19.15
N GLU A 376 19.40 -26.47 -19.19
CA GLU A 376 20.56 -26.27 -18.30
C GLU A 376 20.18 -26.06 -16.84
N SER A 377 21.13 -26.31 -15.92
CA SER A 377 20.96 -25.96 -14.51
C SER A 377 20.97 -24.44 -14.31
N CYS A 378 19.95 -23.92 -13.67
CA CYS A 378 19.85 -22.51 -13.28
C CYS A 378 20.02 -22.37 -11.77
N ARG A 379 20.64 -21.25 -11.36
CA ARG A 379 20.85 -20.95 -9.93
C ARG A 379 19.53 -20.60 -9.23
N TYR A 380 18.64 -19.94 -9.95
CA TYR A 380 17.30 -19.57 -9.48
C TYR A 380 16.25 -19.86 -10.54
N ARG A 381 15.00 -20.03 -10.08
CA ARG A 381 13.83 -20.22 -10.91
C ARG A 381 12.71 -19.26 -10.49
#